data_a4c7124654c42b0013070d26aa0395e4
#
_entry.id   a4c7124654c42b0013070d26aa0395e4
#
_cell.length_a   1.000
_cell.length_b   1.000
_cell.length_c   1.000
_cell.angle_alpha   90.00
_cell.angle_beta   90.00
_cell.angle_gamma   90.00
#
_symmetry.space_group_name_H-M   'P 1'
#
loop_
_entity.id
_entity.type
_entity.pdbx_description
1 polymer ?
#
loop_
_entity_poly.entity_id
_entity_poly.type
_entity_poly.pdbx_seq_one_letter_code
_entity_poly.pdbx_strand_id
1 'polypeptide(L)'
;MERVWGLKKIVGLWKYFLIIAVVWVTPVQAKTIALAEIPAAVLTGLKKHHHDAGAITVDKETHFGLTLYEVKFVTHGKQHQALFDQQGRSFAHEEAINIQQLPPSVQSAVKKLFNQLTLKDAEVIHHPDGRIEYEIDVLGDGLDWELVLDNQAKLLSKERD
;
A
#
# COMPACT_ATOMS: atom_id res chain seq x y z
N MET A 1 59.40 -32.67 -26.96
CA MET A 1 59.43 -31.19 -26.94
C MET A 1 58.08 -30.71 -27.40
N GLU A 2 57.07 -30.75 -26.53
CA GLU A 2 55.72 -30.31 -26.85
C GLU A 2 55.19 -29.48 -25.69
N ARG A 3 54.84 -28.24 -26.00
CA ARG A 3 54.30 -27.28 -25.06
C ARG A 3 52.78 -27.48 -24.96
N VAL A 4 52.30 -27.92 -23.80
CA VAL A 4 50.91 -27.98 -23.49
C VAL A 4 50.47 -26.60 -23.04
N TRP A 5 49.59 -25.96 -23.82
CA TRP A 5 48.95 -24.70 -23.47
C TRP A 5 47.78 -24.96 -22.53
N GLY A 6 47.97 -24.53 -21.26
CA GLY A 6 46.91 -24.56 -20.26
C GLY A 6 45.85 -23.52 -20.57
N LEU A 7 44.63 -23.97 -20.84
CA LEU A 7 43.43 -23.10 -20.87
C LEU A 7 43.13 -22.56 -19.48
N LYS A 8 43.44 -21.30 -19.27
CA LYS A 8 42.94 -20.56 -18.10
C LYS A 8 41.43 -20.34 -18.29
N LYS A 9 40.64 -20.97 -17.41
CA LYS A 9 39.23 -20.69 -17.25
C LYS A 9 39.04 -19.22 -16.87
N ILE A 10 38.48 -18.44 -17.77
CA ILE A 10 38.00 -17.11 -17.50
C ILE A 10 36.67 -17.28 -16.75
N VAL A 11 36.74 -17.23 -15.44
CA VAL A 11 35.55 -17.11 -14.60
C VAL A 11 35.03 -15.67 -14.78
N GLY A 12 34.00 -15.54 -15.58
CA GLY A 12 33.34 -14.27 -15.80
C GLY A 12 32.75 -13.75 -14.48
N LEU A 13 33.28 -12.65 -13.99
CA LEU A 13 32.67 -11.82 -12.97
C LEU A 13 31.44 -11.17 -13.62
N TRP A 14 30.29 -11.80 -13.47
CA TRP A 14 29.04 -11.09 -13.61
C TRP A 14 28.84 -10.29 -12.31
N LYS A 15 29.40 -9.08 -12.31
CA LYS A 15 29.10 -8.07 -11.32
C LYS A 15 27.65 -7.71 -11.49
N TYR A 16 26.89 -7.97 -10.45
CA TYR A 16 25.53 -7.51 -10.24
C TYR A 16 25.49 -6.00 -10.45
N PHE A 17 25.02 -5.57 -11.61
CA PHE A 17 24.53 -4.20 -11.79
C PHE A 17 23.23 -4.14 -11.02
N LEU A 18 23.34 -3.75 -9.75
CA LEU A 18 22.22 -3.29 -8.96
C LEU A 18 21.82 -1.95 -9.58
N ILE A 19 20.90 -2.00 -10.54
CA ILE A 19 20.19 -0.81 -11.00
C ILE A 19 19.35 -0.39 -9.80
N ILE A 20 19.88 0.53 -9.01
CA ILE A 20 19.08 1.33 -8.10
C ILE A 20 18.25 2.20 -9.04
N ALA A 21 17.08 1.73 -9.42
CA ALA A 21 16.05 2.58 -9.96
C ALA A 21 15.69 3.53 -8.81
N VAL A 22 16.24 4.73 -8.85
CA VAL A 22 15.72 5.85 -8.07
C VAL A 22 14.35 6.12 -8.68
N VAL A 23 13.34 5.45 -8.15
CA VAL A 23 11.96 5.78 -8.43
C VAL A 23 11.76 7.14 -7.78
N TRP A 24 11.71 8.17 -8.59
CA TRP A 24 11.18 9.46 -8.17
C TRP A 24 9.71 9.22 -7.85
N VAL A 25 9.42 8.94 -6.61
CA VAL A 25 8.04 8.94 -6.12
C VAL A 25 7.60 10.39 -6.15
N THR A 26 6.91 10.77 -7.23
CA THR A 26 6.15 12.02 -7.22
C THR A 26 5.07 11.82 -6.16
N PRO A 27 4.91 12.77 -5.23
CA PRO A 27 3.83 12.68 -4.24
C PRO A 27 2.52 12.47 -5.01
N VAL A 28 1.79 11.44 -4.65
CA VAL A 28 0.45 11.20 -5.17
C VAL A 28 -0.39 12.39 -4.71
N GLN A 29 -0.77 13.25 -5.64
CA GLN A 29 -1.67 14.36 -5.33
C GLN A 29 -3.10 13.83 -5.44
N ALA A 30 -3.66 13.42 -4.32
CA ALA A 30 -5.08 13.17 -4.20
C ALA A 30 -5.83 14.49 -4.43
N LYS A 31 -6.81 14.47 -5.33
CA LYS A 31 -7.68 15.60 -5.58
C LYS A 31 -9.12 15.19 -5.29
N THR A 32 -9.69 15.76 -4.26
CA THR A 32 -11.13 15.60 -3.98
C THR A 32 -11.94 16.15 -5.15
N ILE A 33 -12.82 15.34 -5.70
CA ILE A 33 -13.67 15.66 -6.84
C ILE A 33 -15.13 15.80 -6.44
N ALA A 34 -15.87 16.63 -7.21
CA ALA A 34 -17.30 16.77 -7.01
C ALA A 34 -18.04 15.49 -7.41
N LEU A 35 -19.18 15.19 -6.75
CA LEU A 35 -19.99 14.01 -7.06
C LEU A 35 -20.35 13.86 -8.54
N ALA A 36 -20.56 14.98 -9.25
CA ALA A 36 -20.85 14.99 -10.68
C ALA A 36 -19.67 14.56 -11.58
N GLU A 37 -18.45 14.57 -11.04
CA GLU A 37 -17.23 14.18 -11.75
C GLU A 37 -16.88 12.71 -11.55
N ILE A 38 -17.60 12.02 -10.64
CA ILE A 38 -17.39 10.61 -10.34
C ILE A 38 -17.97 9.75 -11.46
N PRO A 39 -17.21 8.84 -12.06
CA PRO A 39 -17.76 7.92 -13.05
C PRO A 39 -18.93 7.11 -12.46
N ALA A 40 -20.03 7.00 -13.21
CA ALA A 40 -21.19 6.23 -12.77
C ALA A 40 -20.85 4.76 -12.44
N ALA A 41 -19.85 4.21 -13.12
CA ALA A 41 -19.34 2.87 -12.85
C ALA A 41 -18.74 2.72 -11.44
N VAL A 42 -18.02 3.74 -10.96
CA VAL A 42 -17.46 3.77 -9.60
C VAL A 42 -18.57 3.75 -8.56
N LEU A 43 -19.61 4.59 -8.73
CA LEU A 43 -20.78 4.58 -7.84
C LEU A 43 -21.54 3.26 -7.87
N THR A 44 -21.58 2.61 -9.03
CA THR A 44 -22.18 1.27 -9.17
C THR A 44 -21.35 0.22 -8.44
N GLY A 45 -20.01 0.28 -8.60
CA GLY A 45 -19.08 -0.58 -7.88
C GLY A 45 -19.22 -0.40 -6.36
N LEU A 46 -19.22 0.83 -5.88
CA LEU A 46 -19.44 1.12 -4.47
C LEU A 46 -20.73 0.49 -3.94
N LYS A 47 -21.86 0.74 -4.59
CA LYS A 47 -23.15 0.19 -4.17
C LYS A 47 -23.21 -1.34 -4.18
N LYS A 48 -22.46 -1.97 -5.07
CA LYS A 48 -22.38 -3.43 -5.15
C LYS A 48 -21.63 -4.04 -3.96
N HIS A 49 -20.54 -3.41 -3.53
CA HIS A 49 -19.67 -3.93 -2.49
C HIS A 49 -19.99 -3.34 -1.10
N HIS A 50 -20.48 -2.10 -1.06
CA HIS A 50 -20.76 -1.32 0.15
C HIS A 50 -22.13 -0.65 0.03
N HIS A 51 -23.18 -1.46 0.02
CA HIS A 51 -24.59 -1.00 -0.18
C HIS A 51 -25.09 -0.06 0.93
N ASP A 52 -24.46 -0.11 2.09
CA ASP A 52 -24.75 0.70 3.28
C ASP A 52 -23.84 1.93 3.43
N ALA A 53 -22.97 2.20 2.45
CA ALA A 53 -22.17 3.41 2.43
C ALA A 53 -23.07 4.63 2.44
N GLY A 54 -22.91 5.48 3.47
CA GLY A 54 -23.66 6.72 3.65
C GLY A 54 -23.10 7.87 2.81
N ALA A 55 -22.89 9.03 3.44
CA ALA A 55 -22.24 10.16 2.79
C ALA A 55 -20.81 9.78 2.37
N ILE A 56 -20.45 10.09 1.12
CA ILE A 56 -19.17 9.75 0.55
C ILE A 56 -18.36 10.99 0.21
N THR A 57 -17.05 10.89 0.32
CA THR A 57 -16.08 11.79 -0.30
C THR A 57 -15.24 10.96 -1.28
N VAL A 58 -14.88 11.54 -2.42
CA VAL A 58 -14.11 10.81 -3.42
C VAL A 58 -12.89 11.63 -3.81
N ASP A 59 -11.74 10.99 -3.68
CA ASP A 59 -10.47 11.50 -4.16
C ASP A 59 -10.08 10.76 -5.45
N LYS A 60 -9.52 11.50 -6.39
CA LYS A 60 -8.97 10.94 -7.63
C LYS A 60 -7.48 10.92 -7.53
N GLU A 61 -6.90 9.76 -7.70
CA GLU A 61 -5.47 9.51 -7.52
C GLU A 61 -4.87 8.81 -8.73
N THR A 62 -3.55 8.83 -8.82
CA THR A 62 -2.81 8.10 -9.86
C THR A 62 -1.76 7.23 -9.19
N HIS A 63 -1.96 5.92 -9.21
CA HIS A 63 -1.01 4.93 -8.72
C HIS A 63 -0.46 4.11 -9.88
N PHE A 64 0.86 4.06 -10.03
CA PHE A 64 1.55 3.30 -11.10
C PHE A 64 0.99 3.55 -12.51
N GLY A 65 0.57 4.80 -12.79
CA GLY A 65 -0.04 5.18 -14.07
C GLY A 65 -1.51 4.78 -14.24
N LEU A 66 -2.13 4.19 -13.22
CA LEU A 66 -3.56 3.90 -13.17
C LEU A 66 -4.29 5.02 -12.46
N THR A 67 -5.42 5.45 -13.02
CA THR A 67 -6.33 6.36 -12.32
C THR A 67 -7.24 5.53 -11.42
N LEU A 68 -7.16 5.78 -10.12
CA LEU A 68 -8.02 5.20 -9.10
C LEU A 68 -8.93 6.27 -8.49
N TYR A 69 -10.05 5.83 -7.96
CA TYR A 69 -11.03 6.62 -7.21
C TYR A 69 -11.10 6.03 -5.81
N GLU A 70 -10.56 6.77 -4.87
CA GLU A 70 -10.65 6.45 -3.45
C GLU A 70 -11.96 7.02 -2.91
N VAL A 71 -12.85 6.15 -2.50
CA VAL A 71 -14.15 6.52 -1.94
C VAL A 71 -14.10 6.34 -0.43
N LYS A 72 -14.16 7.46 0.30
CA LYS A 72 -14.20 7.48 1.77
C LYS A 72 -15.65 7.53 2.24
N PHE A 73 -16.00 6.69 3.20
CA PHE A 73 -17.35 6.64 3.75
C PHE A 73 -17.34 6.13 5.20
N VAL A 74 -18.46 6.30 5.89
CA VAL A 74 -18.64 5.76 7.25
C VAL A 74 -19.78 4.77 7.23
N THR A 75 -19.57 3.58 7.78
CA THR A 75 -20.61 2.60 8.04
C THR A 75 -20.43 1.99 9.44
N HIS A 76 -21.53 1.79 10.17
CA HIS A 76 -21.52 1.29 11.56
C HIS A 76 -20.56 2.04 12.50
N GLY A 77 -20.33 3.33 12.25
CA GLY A 77 -19.45 4.19 13.06
C GLY A 77 -17.96 4.02 12.79
N LYS A 78 -17.57 3.23 11.78
CA LYS A 78 -16.20 3.06 11.35
C LYS A 78 -15.95 3.81 10.03
N GLN A 79 -14.71 4.28 9.88
CA GLN A 79 -14.23 4.83 8.62
C GLN A 79 -13.77 3.70 7.71
N HIS A 80 -14.09 3.84 6.44
CA HIS A 80 -13.72 2.93 5.38
C HIS A 80 -13.24 3.72 4.17
N GLN A 81 -12.33 3.15 3.44
CA GLN A 81 -11.89 3.63 2.14
C GLN A 81 -12.00 2.47 1.15
N ALA A 82 -12.50 2.74 -0.04
CA ALA A 82 -12.60 1.72 -1.08
C ALA A 82 -12.06 2.28 -2.40
N LEU A 83 -11.08 1.61 -2.95
CA LEU A 83 -10.43 2.00 -4.19
C LEU A 83 -11.08 1.29 -5.37
N PHE A 84 -11.44 2.07 -6.39
CA PHE A 84 -12.02 1.59 -7.63
C PHE A 84 -11.25 2.12 -8.84
N ASP A 85 -11.15 1.30 -9.88
CA ASP A 85 -10.74 1.82 -11.17
C ASP A 85 -11.89 2.58 -11.86
N GLN A 86 -11.60 3.20 -13.01
CA GLN A 86 -12.58 3.97 -13.77
C GLN A 86 -13.77 3.14 -14.26
N GLN A 87 -13.62 1.82 -14.34
CA GLN A 87 -14.67 0.87 -14.71
C GLN A 87 -15.49 0.40 -13.49
N GLY A 88 -15.19 0.89 -12.29
CA GLY A 88 -15.87 0.51 -11.06
C GLY A 88 -15.50 -0.87 -10.53
N ARG A 89 -14.37 -1.43 -10.97
CA ARG A 89 -13.83 -2.67 -10.41
C ARG A 89 -13.11 -2.33 -9.11
N SER A 90 -13.42 -3.08 -8.04
CA SER A 90 -12.74 -2.92 -6.76
C SER A 90 -11.26 -3.25 -6.89
N PHE A 91 -10.41 -2.39 -6.33
CA PHE A 91 -8.96 -2.55 -6.27
C PHE A 91 -8.49 -2.91 -4.86
N ALA A 92 -9.05 -2.24 -3.85
CA ALA A 92 -8.84 -2.52 -2.43
C ALA A 92 -10.01 -1.98 -1.61
N HIS A 93 -10.13 -2.46 -0.37
CA HIS A 93 -11.00 -1.91 0.67
C HIS A 93 -10.21 -1.81 1.97
N GLU A 94 -10.18 -0.64 2.55
CA GLU A 94 -9.49 -0.31 3.79
C GLU A 94 -10.50 -0.04 4.89
N GLU A 95 -10.21 -0.56 6.07
CA GLU A 95 -11.02 -0.35 7.27
C GLU A 95 -10.11 0.05 8.43
N ALA A 96 -10.39 1.19 9.06
CA ALA A 96 -9.70 1.61 10.25
C ALA A 96 -9.92 0.61 11.40
N ILE A 97 -8.86 0.16 12.02
CA ILE A 97 -8.87 -0.78 13.13
C ILE A 97 -8.17 -0.19 14.35
N ASN A 98 -8.54 -0.69 15.53
CA ASN A 98 -7.79 -0.35 16.72
C ASN A 98 -6.39 -1.01 16.66
N ILE A 99 -5.36 -0.29 17.08
CA ILE A 99 -3.95 -0.78 17.13
C ILE A 99 -3.84 -2.13 17.86
N GLN A 100 -4.67 -2.37 18.90
CA GLN A 100 -4.71 -3.64 19.63
C GLN A 100 -5.26 -4.80 18.80
N GLN A 101 -5.93 -4.54 17.68
CA GLN A 101 -6.45 -5.54 16.75
C GLN A 101 -5.40 -5.99 15.72
N LEU A 102 -4.29 -5.26 15.61
CA LEU A 102 -3.16 -5.71 14.78
C LEU A 102 -2.65 -7.08 15.24
N PRO A 103 -2.36 -8.01 14.33
CA PRO A 103 -1.77 -9.29 14.67
C PRO A 103 -0.47 -9.10 15.48
N PRO A 104 -0.23 -9.92 16.51
CA PRO A 104 1.00 -9.81 17.32
C PRO A 104 2.30 -9.91 16.51
N SER A 105 2.29 -10.67 15.42
CA SER A 105 3.41 -10.77 14.48
C SER A 105 3.70 -9.44 13.79
N VAL A 106 2.67 -8.75 13.33
CA VAL A 106 2.77 -7.43 12.67
C VAL A 106 3.27 -6.39 13.67
N GLN A 107 2.67 -6.32 14.87
CA GLN A 107 3.14 -5.42 15.93
C GLN A 107 4.62 -5.66 16.27
N SER A 108 5.04 -6.94 16.33
CA SER A 108 6.43 -7.31 16.62
C SER A 108 7.37 -6.94 15.49
N ALA A 109 6.94 -7.04 14.23
CA ALA A 109 7.73 -6.63 13.07
C ALA A 109 7.96 -5.12 13.07
N VAL A 110 6.90 -4.33 13.27
CA VAL A 110 6.98 -2.86 13.32
C VAL A 110 7.91 -2.41 14.45
N LYS A 111 7.81 -3.00 15.64
CA LYS A 111 8.69 -2.66 16.79
C LYS A 111 10.17 -2.87 16.50
N LYS A 112 10.54 -3.74 15.59
CA LYS A 112 11.94 -4.01 15.24
C LYS A 112 12.54 -2.98 14.27
N LEU A 113 11.70 -2.15 13.65
CA LEU A 113 12.13 -1.18 12.64
C LEU A 113 12.66 0.12 13.23
N PHE A 114 12.41 0.38 14.53
CA PHE A 114 12.72 1.65 15.17
C PHE A 114 13.24 1.44 16.61
N ASN A 115 14.09 2.35 17.07
CA ASN A 115 14.54 2.37 18.45
C ASN A 115 13.49 3.01 19.38
N GLN A 116 12.81 4.05 18.88
CA GLN A 116 11.69 4.71 19.56
C GLN A 116 10.48 4.64 18.62
N LEU A 117 9.35 4.19 19.14
CA LEU A 117 8.15 3.96 18.35
C LEU A 117 6.89 4.34 19.10
N THR A 118 6.05 5.12 18.44
CA THR A 118 4.65 5.34 18.82
C THR A 118 3.79 4.95 17.64
N LEU A 119 2.87 4.00 17.81
CA LEU A 119 1.85 3.67 16.83
C LEU A 119 0.76 4.75 16.92
N LYS A 120 0.37 5.32 15.79
CA LYS A 120 -0.65 6.37 15.68
C LYS A 120 -1.99 5.78 15.27
N ASP A 121 -2.04 5.26 14.05
CA ASP A 121 -3.23 4.71 13.42
C ASP A 121 -2.91 3.36 12.77
N ALA A 122 -3.95 2.57 12.48
CA ALA A 122 -3.82 1.31 11.78
C ALA A 122 -5.06 1.03 10.94
N GLU A 123 -4.85 0.50 9.76
CA GLU A 123 -5.89 0.05 8.84
C GLU A 123 -5.61 -1.38 8.38
N VAL A 124 -6.67 -2.11 8.10
CA VAL A 124 -6.59 -3.40 7.40
C VAL A 124 -7.04 -3.21 5.97
N ILE A 125 -6.22 -3.67 5.03
CA ILE A 125 -6.45 -3.57 3.58
C ILE A 125 -6.87 -4.95 3.07
N HIS A 126 -8.05 -5.04 2.49
CA HIS A 126 -8.60 -6.22 1.86
C HIS A 126 -8.53 -6.10 0.35
N HIS A 127 -7.78 -6.98 -0.30
CA HIS A 127 -7.70 -7.04 -1.76
C HIS A 127 -8.72 -8.00 -2.35
N PRO A 128 -9.22 -7.77 -3.58
CA PRO A 128 -10.18 -8.66 -4.23
C PRO A 128 -9.68 -10.09 -4.48
N ASP A 129 -8.37 -10.29 -4.49
CA ASP A 129 -7.72 -11.60 -4.63
C ASP A 129 -7.57 -12.37 -3.31
N GLY A 130 -8.06 -11.78 -2.20
CA GLY A 130 -8.03 -12.36 -0.86
C GLY A 130 -6.76 -12.06 -0.07
N ARG A 131 -5.83 -11.27 -0.60
CA ARG A 131 -4.69 -10.78 0.18
C ARG A 131 -5.19 -9.82 1.25
N ILE A 132 -4.50 -9.85 2.39
CA ILE A 132 -4.72 -8.94 3.51
C ILE A 132 -3.38 -8.28 3.80
N GLU A 133 -3.41 -6.96 3.92
CA GLU A 133 -2.28 -6.13 4.29
C GLU A 133 -2.68 -5.24 5.47
N TYR A 134 -1.70 -4.68 6.16
CA TYR A 134 -1.89 -3.75 7.27
C TYR A 134 -1.09 -2.50 6.98
N GLU A 135 -1.77 -1.37 6.93
CA GLU A 135 -1.15 -0.05 6.91
C GLU A 135 -1.09 0.50 8.32
N ILE A 136 0.03 1.08 8.69
CA ILE A 136 0.28 1.51 10.05
C ILE A 136 1.06 2.82 10.04
N ASP A 137 0.42 3.86 10.56
CA ASP A 137 1.06 5.14 10.80
C ASP A 137 1.81 5.14 12.12
N VAL A 138 3.05 5.56 12.08
CA VAL A 138 3.92 5.56 13.24
C VAL A 138 4.75 6.83 13.34
N LEU A 139 5.04 7.26 14.59
CA LEU A 139 6.16 8.13 14.89
C LEU A 139 7.35 7.24 15.28
N GLY A 140 8.31 7.09 14.36
CA GLY A 140 9.49 6.26 14.52
C GLY A 140 10.77 7.06 14.48
N ASP A 141 11.59 6.99 15.56
CA ASP A 141 12.86 7.72 15.70
C ASP A 141 12.71 9.24 15.41
N GLY A 142 11.57 9.83 15.83
CA GLY A 142 11.26 11.25 15.70
C GLY A 142 10.72 11.69 14.34
N LEU A 143 10.38 10.77 13.45
CA LEU A 143 9.82 11.03 12.11
C LEU A 143 8.51 10.25 11.92
N ASP A 144 7.62 10.83 11.12
CA ASP A 144 6.38 10.18 10.71
C ASP A 144 6.63 9.24 9.54
N TRP A 145 6.06 8.04 9.64
CA TRP A 145 6.19 6.96 8.66
C TRP A 145 4.87 6.25 8.46
N GLU A 146 4.59 5.93 7.22
CA GLU A 146 3.59 4.98 6.80
C GLU A 146 4.25 3.63 6.48
N LEU A 147 3.73 2.56 7.05
CA LEU A 147 4.25 1.21 6.88
C LEU A 147 3.16 0.31 6.34
N VAL A 148 3.46 -0.47 5.31
CA VAL A 148 2.57 -1.52 4.83
C VAL A 148 3.23 -2.87 5.05
N LEU A 149 2.51 -3.78 5.72
CA LEU A 149 2.95 -5.15 5.98
C LEU A 149 1.90 -6.15 5.48
N ASP A 150 2.34 -7.29 4.99
CA ASP A 150 1.44 -8.39 4.67
C ASP A 150 0.97 -9.14 5.95
N ASN A 151 0.03 -10.07 5.79
CA ASN A 151 -0.50 -10.88 6.88
C ASN A 151 0.53 -11.85 7.51
N GLN A 152 1.70 -12.00 6.91
CA GLN A 152 2.84 -12.75 7.45
C GLN A 152 3.84 -11.84 8.16
N ALA A 153 3.50 -10.56 8.32
CA ALA A 153 4.33 -9.53 8.92
C ALA A 153 5.62 -9.18 8.14
N LYS A 154 5.63 -9.44 6.83
CA LYS A 154 6.68 -8.98 5.94
C LYS A 154 6.42 -7.53 5.56
N LEU A 155 7.42 -6.68 5.74
CA LEU A 155 7.36 -5.28 5.31
C LEU A 155 7.32 -5.21 3.79
N LEU A 156 6.30 -4.55 3.25
CA LEU A 156 6.07 -4.31 1.83
C LEU A 156 6.46 -2.88 1.44
N SER A 157 6.09 -1.89 2.25
CA SER A 157 6.46 -0.48 2.08
C SER A 157 6.85 0.17 3.39
N LYS A 158 7.71 1.20 3.30
CA LYS A 158 8.06 2.12 4.38
C LYS A 158 8.30 3.48 3.75
N GLU A 159 7.37 4.39 3.91
CA GLU A 159 7.41 5.72 3.32
C GLU A 159 7.38 6.80 4.41
N ARG A 160 7.86 7.99 4.09
CA ARG A 160 7.76 9.14 4.99
C ARG A 160 6.46 9.87 4.68
N ASP A 161 5.69 10.09 5.73
CA ASP A 161 4.51 10.93 5.70
C ASP A 161 4.89 12.44 5.81
#